data_dd6ca5d3bef849c4c61647d9fb945a40
#
_entry.id   dd6ca5d3bef849c4c61647d9fb945a40
#
_cell.length_a   1.000
_cell.length_b   1.000
_cell.length_c   1.000
_cell.angle_alpha   90.00
_cell.angle_beta   90.00
_cell.angle_gamma   90.00
#
_symmetry.space_group_name_H-M   'P 1'
#
loop_
_entity.id
_entity.type
_entity.pdbx_description
1 polymer ?
#
loop_
_entity_poly.entity_id
_entity_poly.type
_entity_poly.pdbx_seq_one_letter_code
_entity_poly.pdbx_strand_id
1 'polypeptide(L)'
;ENVRREICLTLEQMDILPESSHHEQGPGQNEIAFRYADALETADNLITFKSVVKTIAAQNGLFASFMPKPIADKSGSGLHINLSLAKNGVNIFQPHPGDGPDDAESFTEGILAHVREITAFLNPLTNSYVRLGKQQAPAYVTWSHQNRSQLVRIPAAQGEYRRMELRSPDPSCNPYHAFSLLLAAGLDGIDRALSLRPPMNVNLYLQRPVDVELLPDTLGQALALARASTLVKTVLPACTAEKFLRQKEQENVAYEMAGDKTAYEQETYFPTV
;
A
#
# COMPACT_ATOMS: atom_id res chain seq x y z
N GLU A 1 -12.38 -22.19 -0.66
CA GLU A 1 -12.31 -22.22 -2.12
C GLU A 1 -13.61 -21.73 -2.76
N ASN A 2 -14.76 -22.31 -2.43
CA ASN A 2 -16.05 -21.96 -3.03
C ASN A 2 -16.41 -20.49 -2.85
N VAL A 3 -16.23 -19.94 -1.64
CA VAL A 3 -16.51 -18.52 -1.35
C VAL A 3 -15.61 -17.58 -2.17
N ARG A 4 -14.32 -17.89 -2.27
CA ARG A 4 -13.38 -17.10 -3.09
C ARG A 4 -13.77 -17.13 -4.58
N ARG A 5 -14.19 -18.29 -5.09
CA ARG A 5 -14.69 -18.44 -6.45
C ARG A 5 -15.97 -17.60 -6.67
N GLU A 6 -16.91 -17.65 -5.73
CA GLU A 6 -18.14 -16.85 -5.80
C GLU A 6 -17.84 -15.35 -5.82
N ILE A 7 -16.89 -14.89 -4.99
CA ILE A 7 -16.38 -13.51 -5.01
C ILE A 7 -15.85 -13.15 -6.40
N CYS A 8 -14.98 -13.97 -6.99
CA CYS A 8 -14.41 -13.69 -8.31
C CYS A 8 -15.50 -13.61 -9.40
N LEU A 9 -16.45 -14.53 -9.43
CA LEU A 9 -17.55 -14.52 -10.40
C LEU A 9 -18.47 -13.30 -10.23
N THR A 10 -18.69 -12.86 -9.00
CA THR A 10 -19.48 -11.65 -8.73
C THR A 10 -18.75 -10.39 -9.19
N LEU A 11 -17.43 -10.31 -8.94
CA LEU A 11 -16.60 -9.20 -9.41
C LEU A 11 -16.59 -9.12 -10.94
N GLU A 12 -16.48 -10.25 -11.65
CA GLU A 12 -16.58 -10.30 -13.12
C GLU A 12 -17.92 -9.75 -13.63
N GLN A 13 -19.03 -10.06 -12.95
CA GLN A 13 -20.37 -9.52 -13.30
C GLN A 13 -20.50 -8.01 -13.06
N MET A 14 -19.56 -7.43 -12.28
CA MET A 14 -19.47 -5.99 -12.00
C MET A 14 -18.35 -5.31 -12.79
N ASP A 15 -17.83 -5.96 -13.84
CA ASP A 15 -16.73 -5.50 -14.69
C ASP A 15 -15.39 -5.31 -13.94
N ILE A 16 -15.24 -5.87 -12.74
CA ILE A 16 -13.97 -5.94 -12.00
C ILE A 16 -13.35 -7.29 -12.29
N LEU A 17 -12.38 -7.34 -13.20
CA LEU A 17 -11.84 -8.59 -13.72
C LEU A 17 -10.72 -9.15 -12.82
N PRO A 18 -10.91 -10.27 -12.11
CA PRO A 18 -9.84 -10.93 -11.36
C PRO A 18 -8.77 -11.48 -12.32
N GLU A 19 -7.50 -11.19 -12.04
CA GLU A 19 -6.34 -11.74 -12.77
C GLU A 19 -5.76 -12.97 -12.07
N SER A 20 -5.76 -12.94 -10.73
CA SER A 20 -5.32 -14.08 -9.93
C SER A 20 -6.10 -14.17 -8.63
N SER A 21 -6.27 -15.39 -8.14
CA SER A 21 -6.93 -15.65 -6.87
C SER A 21 -6.32 -16.91 -6.24
N HIS A 22 -5.76 -16.78 -5.05
CA HIS A 22 -5.11 -17.88 -4.37
C HIS A 22 -5.20 -17.78 -2.83
N HIS A 23 -4.91 -18.87 -2.16
CA HIS A 23 -4.76 -18.93 -0.72
C HIS A 23 -3.37 -18.40 -0.34
N GLU A 24 -3.31 -17.51 0.65
CA GLU A 24 -2.07 -16.94 1.17
C GLU A 24 -1.52 -17.75 2.37
N GLN A 25 -0.39 -17.28 2.95
CA GLN A 25 0.33 -18.01 3.99
C GLN A 25 -0.40 -18.03 5.34
N GLY A 26 -1.23 -17.04 5.64
CA GLY A 26 -1.98 -16.98 6.89
C GLY A 26 -3.18 -17.93 6.88
N PRO A 27 -3.60 -18.46 8.05
CA PRO A 27 -4.81 -19.27 8.15
C PRO A 27 -6.04 -18.50 7.67
N GLY A 28 -6.78 -19.05 6.71
CA GLY A 28 -7.95 -18.41 6.12
C GLY A 28 -7.65 -17.15 5.28
N GLN A 29 -6.38 -16.81 5.07
CA GLN A 29 -5.97 -15.65 4.29
C GLN A 29 -6.06 -15.97 2.79
N ASN A 30 -6.66 -15.07 2.03
CA ASN A 30 -6.79 -15.18 0.59
C ASN A 30 -6.37 -13.86 -0.08
N GLU A 31 -5.80 -13.97 -1.27
CA GLU A 31 -5.47 -12.84 -2.12
C GLU A 31 -6.28 -12.93 -3.42
N ILE A 32 -6.79 -11.81 -3.86
CA ILE A 32 -7.39 -11.63 -5.17
C ILE A 32 -6.75 -10.37 -5.76
N ALA A 33 -6.07 -10.52 -6.89
CA ALA A 33 -5.60 -9.42 -7.70
C ALA A 33 -6.58 -9.23 -8.87
N PHE A 34 -6.95 -8.00 -9.16
CA PHE A 34 -7.80 -7.66 -10.31
C PHE A 34 -7.05 -6.77 -11.29
N ARG A 35 -7.51 -6.77 -12.53
CA ARG A 35 -6.89 -6.07 -13.64
C ARG A 35 -6.73 -4.59 -13.32
N TYR A 36 -5.60 -4.01 -13.78
CA TYR A 36 -5.36 -2.58 -13.67
C TYR A 36 -6.37 -1.76 -14.48
N ALA A 37 -6.67 -0.58 -13.99
CA ALA A 37 -7.48 0.44 -14.64
C ALA A 37 -6.90 1.82 -14.30
N ASP A 38 -7.54 2.88 -14.74
CA ASP A 38 -7.19 4.23 -14.33
C ASP A 38 -7.26 4.41 -12.81
N ALA A 39 -6.47 5.30 -12.26
CA ALA A 39 -6.29 5.42 -10.80
C ALA A 39 -7.61 5.65 -10.05
N LEU A 40 -8.52 6.48 -10.59
CA LEU A 40 -9.83 6.73 -9.97
C LEU A 40 -10.71 5.49 -10.04
N GLU A 41 -10.82 4.88 -11.21
CA GLU A 41 -11.57 3.63 -11.42
C GLU A 41 -11.03 2.51 -10.51
N THR A 42 -9.71 2.37 -10.38
CA THR A 42 -9.11 1.38 -9.47
C THR A 42 -9.45 1.66 -8.01
N ALA A 43 -9.54 2.93 -7.60
CA ALA A 43 -9.97 3.29 -6.24
C ALA A 43 -11.44 2.90 -6.00
N ASP A 44 -12.34 3.17 -6.96
CA ASP A 44 -13.75 2.75 -6.91
C ASP A 44 -13.87 1.22 -6.87
N ASN A 45 -13.11 0.53 -7.73
CA ASN A 45 -13.06 -0.92 -7.77
C ASN A 45 -12.60 -1.54 -6.45
N LEU A 46 -11.61 -0.94 -5.77
CA LEU A 46 -11.14 -1.43 -4.46
C LEU A 46 -12.22 -1.28 -3.36
N ILE A 47 -12.98 -0.18 -3.36
CA ILE A 47 -14.09 -0.02 -2.40
C ILE A 47 -15.19 -1.03 -2.68
N THR A 48 -15.55 -1.20 -3.95
CA THR A 48 -16.53 -2.21 -4.40
C THR A 48 -16.08 -3.62 -4.05
N PHE A 49 -14.83 -3.96 -4.34
CA PHE A 49 -14.20 -5.23 -3.99
C PHE A 49 -14.37 -5.58 -2.50
N LYS A 50 -14.03 -4.64 -1.61
CA LYS A 50 -14.18 -4.86 -0.16
C LYS A 50 -15.63 -5.14 0.23
N SER A 51 -16.58 -4.42 -0.35
CA SER A 51 -18.00 -4.62 -0.10
C SER A 51 -18.48 -5.98 -0.57
N VAL A 52 -18.08 -6.41 -1.77
CA VAL A 52 -18.41 -7.73 -2.33
C VAL A 52 -17.83 -8.84 -1.45
N VAL A 53 -16.56 -8.75 -1.08
CA VAL A 53 -15.90 -9.75 -0.22
C VAL A 53 -16.62 -9.92 1.11
N LYS A 54 -16.92 -8.82 1.81
CA LYS A 54 -17.63 -8.86 3.10
C LYS A 54 -19.06 -9.42 2.95
N THR A 55 -19.77 -9.01 1.91
CA THR A 55 -21.14 -9.47 1.66
C THR A 55 -21.20 -10.96 1.37
N ILE A 56 -20.39 -11.46 0.45
CA ILE A 56 -20.38 -12.88 0.09
C ILE A 56 -19.88 -13.75 1.23
N ALA A 57 -18.85 -13.30 1.96
CA ALA A 57 -18.40 -13.99 3.16
C ALA A 57 -19.55 -14.16 4.18
N ALA A 58 -20.27 -13.08 4.48
CA ALA A 58 -21.41 -13.10 5.41
C ALA A 58 -22.53 -14.03 4.93
N GLN A 59 -22.87 -14.04 3.64
CA GLN A 59 -23.86 -14.95 3.05
C GLN A 59 -23.47 -16.43 3.20
N ASN A 60 -22.17 -16.71 3.27
CA ASN A 60 -21.62 -18.05 3.48
C ASN A 60 -21.31 -18.37 4.95
N GLY A 61 -21.81 -17.57 5.91
CA GLY A 61 -21.58 -17.77 7.35
C GLY A 61 -20.15 -17.51 7.79
N LEU A 62 -19.37 -16.75 7.01
CA LEU A 62 -17.99 -16.36 7.31
C LEU A 62 -17.92 -14.87 7.61
N PHE A 63 -16.84 -14.49 8.29
CA PHE A 63 -16.50 -13.09 8.52
C PHE A 63 -15.20 -12.75 7.76
N ALA A 64 -15.25 -11.72 6.93
CA ALA A 64 -14.09 -11.21 6.21
C ALA A 64 -13.60 -9.91 6.84
N SER A 65 -12.31 -9.84 7.19
CA SER A 65 -11.65 -8.65 7.70
C SER A 65 -10.46 -8.27 6.83
N PHE A 66 -10.29 -6.98 6.61
CA PHE A 66 -9.13 -6.39 5.94
C PHE A 66 -8.11 -5.83 6.95
N MET A 67 -8.15 -6.27 8.20
CA MET A 67 -7.20 -5.89 9.24
C MET A 67 -5.76 -6.23 8.82
N PRO A 68 -4.79 -5.31 8.93
CA PRO A 68 -3.41 -5.52 8.44
C PRO A 68 -2.69 -6.68 9.11
N LYS A 69 -2.92 -6.91 10.41
CA LYS A 69 -2.27 -7.96 11.18
C LYS A 69 -3.24 -8.60 12.18
N PRO A 70 -4.23 -9.40 11.71
CA PRO A 70 -5.26 -9.96 12.59
C PRO A 70 -4.72 -11.03 13.56
N ILE A 71 -3.66 -11.73 13.19
CA ILE A 71 -3.03 -12.79 14.02
C ILE A 71 -1.54 -12.45 14.18
N ALA A 72 -1.10 -12.21 15.40
CA ALA A 72 0.21 -11.63 15.71
C ALA A 72 1.40 -12.42 15.16
N ASP A 73 1.35 -13.75 15.20
CA ASP A 73 2.43 -14.66 14.78
C ASP A 73 2.30 -15.17 13.33
N LYS A 74 1.25 -14.78 12.60
CA LYS A 74 0.99 -15.19 11.22
C LYS A 74 1.25 -14.04 10.23
N SER A 75 1.22 -14.35 8.94
CA SER A 75 1.31 -13.33 7.88
C SER A 75 0.20 -12.31 7.97
N GLY A 76 0.52 -11.04 7.74
CA GLY A 76 -0.45 -9.96 7.68
C GLY A 76 -0.96 -9.73 6.26
N SER A 77 -2.01 -8.91 6.14
CA SER A 77 -2.60 -8.51 4.86
C SER A 77 -1.94 -7.24 4.33
N GLY A 78 -1.43 -7.31 3.10
CA GLY A 78 -0.89 -6.16 2.37
C GLY A 78 -1.82 -5.73 1.25
N LEU A 79 -1.72 -4.47 0.86
CA LEU A 79 -2.27 -3.94 -0.39
C LEU A 79 -1.09 -3.52 -1.27
N HIS A 80 -0.61 -4.41 -2.12
CA HIS A 80 0.47 -4.07 -3.04
C HIS A 80 -0.08 -3.23 -4.19
N ILE A 81 0.40 -2.00 -4.30
CA ILE A 81 -0.06 -1.06 -5.33
C ILE A 81 0.91 -1.11 -6.50
N ASN A 82 0.44 -1.63 -7.63
CA ASN A 82 1.17 -1.61 -8.90
C ASN A 82 0.86 -0.30 -9.63
N LEU A 83 1.91 0.41 -10.05
CA LEU A 83 1.81 1.71 -10.71
C LEU A 83 2.59 1.69 -12.01
N SER A 84 1.95 2.16 -13.07
CA SER A 84 2.58 2.56 -14.33
C SER A 84 2.01 3.90 -14.79
N LEU A 85 2.77 4.63 -15.58
CA LEU A 85 2.33 5.90 -16.16
C LEU A 85 2.45 5.82 -17.67
N ALA A 86 1.55 6.49 -18.38
CA ALA A 86 1.63 6.65 -19.81
C ALA A 86 1.83 8.13 -20.19
N LYS A 87 2.76 8.38 -21.11
CA LYS A 87 2.99 9.69 -21.71
C LYS A 87 2.77 9.55 -23.22
N ASN A 88 1.81 10.28 -23.76
CA ASN A 88 1.41 10.16 -25.17
C ASN A 88 1.03 8.73 -25.60
N GLY A 89 0.37 7.98 -24.71
CA GLY A 89 -0.05 6.60 -24.96
C GLY A 89 1.04 5.54 -24.81
N VAL A 90 2.26 5.92 -24.41
CA VAL A 90 3.39 5.00 -24.20
C VAL A 90 3.69 4.90 -22.71
N ASN A 91 3.79 3.67 -22.20
CA ASN A 91 4.18 3.42 -20.81
C ASN A 91 5.62 3.87 -20.57
N ILE A 92 5.82 4.84 -19.68
CA ILE A 92 7.16 5.40 -19.38
C ILE A 92 8.11 4.44 -18.67
N PHE A 93 7.61 3.33 -18.12
CA PHE A 93 8.45 2.26 -17.55
C PHE A 93 9.09 1.35 -18.62
N GLN A 94 8.80 1.58 -19.91
CA GLN A 94 9.53 0.91 -21.00
C GLN A 94 10.91 1.55 -21.18
N PRO A 95 11.94 0.77 -21.60
CA PRO A 95 13.24 1.33 -21.89
C PRO A 95 13.14 2.40 -23.00
N HIS A 96 13.68 3.56 -22.77
CA HIS A 96 13.73 4.64 -23.75
C HIS A 96 15.18 4.79 -24.23
N PRO A 97 15.44 4.75 -25.53
CA PRO A 97 16.74 5.16 -26.06
C PRO A 97 16.82 6.71 -26.04
N GLY A 98 17.46 7.27 -25.04
CA GLY A 98 17.64 8.73 -24.92
C GLY A 98 18.58 9.09 -23.76
N ASP A 99 19.28 10.22 -23.90
CA ASP A 99 20.24 10.73 -22.91
C ASP A 99 19.57 11.63 -21.83
N GLY A 100 18.25 11.61 -21.71
CA GLY A 100 17.49 12.40 -20.74
C GLY A 100 17.24 11.66 -19.43
N PRO A 101 16.77 12.38 -18.37
CA PRO A 101 16.34 11.72 -17.14
C PRO A 101 15.21 10.72 -17.45
N ASP A 102 15.30 9.55 -16.86
CA ASP A 102 14.27 8.51 -16.98
C ASP A 102 13.09 8.89 -16.09
N ASP A 103 11.98 9.29 -16.72
CA ASP A 103 10.74 9.70 -16.01
C ASP A 103 10.28 8.59 -15.02
N ALA A 104 10.46 7.30 -15.35
CA ALA A 104 10.08 6.20 -14.48
C ALA A 104 11.00 6.07 -13.25
N GLU A 105 12.30 6.30 -13.44
CA GLU A 105 13.27 6.34 -12.33
C GLU A 105 12.99 7.54 -11.42
N SER A 106 12.76 8.72 -12.01
CA SER A 106 12.42 9.94 -11.27
C SER A 106 11.11 9.79 -10.51
N PHE A 107 10.08 9.18 -11.11
CA PHE A 107 8.83 8.86 -10.44
C PHE A 107 9.03 7.92 -9.25
N THR A 108 9.82 6.88 -9.44
CA THR A 108 10.14 5.90 -8.38
C THR A 108 10.87 6.56 -7.22
N GLU A 109 11.87 7.41 -7.50
CA GLU A 109 12.61 8.15 -6.47
C GLU A 109 11.70 9.16 -5.76
N GLY A 110 10.79 9.82 -6.46
CA GLY A 110 9.79 10.71 -5.85
C GLY A 110 8.96 9.99 -4.79
N ILE A 111 8.47 8.79 -5.10
CA ILE A 111 7.77 7.95 -4.11
C ILE A 111 8.67 7.60 -2.94
N LEU A 112 9.91 7.16 -3.18
CA LEU A 112 10.86 6.82 -2.11
C LEU A 112 11.20 8.02 -1.22
N ALA A 113 11.31 9.23 -1.79
CA ALA A 113 11.61 10.46 -1.05
C ALA A 113 10.44 10.87 -0.13
N HIS A 114 9.19 10.63 -0.55
CA HIS A 114 8.00 11.08 0.16
C HIS A 114 7.29 9.99 0.99
N VAL A 115 7.63 8.71 0.81
CA VAL A 115 6.86 7.59 1.39
C VAL A 115 6.68 7.70 2.89
N ARG A 116 7.67 8.18 3.63
CA ARG A 116 7.60 8.27 5.09
C ARG A 116 6.54 9.27 5.55
N GLU A 117 6.43 10.41 4.88
CA GLU A 117 5.48 11.45 5.24
C GLU A 117 4.04 11.15 4.80
N ILE A 118 3.84 10.19 3.88
CA ILE A 118 2.53 9.71 3.48
C ILE A 118 2.15 8.36 4.12
N THR A 119 3.05 7.75 4.90
CA THR A 119 2.82 6.43 5.51
C THR A 119 1.54 6.38 6.35
N ALA A 120 1.18 7.44 7.08
CA ALA A 120 -0.06 7.47 7.85
C ALA A 120 -1.33 7.27 7.00
N PHE A 121 -1.30 7.64 5.72
CA PHE A 121 -2.40 7.44 4.77
C PHE A 121 -2.37 6.08 4.08
N LEU A 122 -1.18 5.47 3.97
CA LEU A 122 -0.98 4.14 3.40
C LEU A 122 -1.19 3.02 4.43
N ASN A 123 -0.96 3.33 5.71
CA ASN A 123 -0.95 2.43 6.85
C ASN A 123 -1.63 3.13 8.05
N PRO A 124 -2.98 3.30 8.02
CA PRO A 124 -3.67 4.25 8.89
C PRO A 124 -4.07 3.71 10.27
N LEU A 125 -3.69 2.50 10.63
CA LEU A 125 -4.05 1.87 11.91
C LEU A 125 -2.81 1.63 12.77
N THR A 126 -2.97 1.55 14.09
CA THR A 126 -1.88 1.11 14.98
C THR A 126 -1.42 -0.30 14.60
N ASN A 127 -2.35 -1.17 14.25
CA ASN A 127 -2.12 -2.52 13.76
C ASN A 127 -1.33 -2.59 12.43
N SER A 128 -1.35 -1.55 11.61
CA SER A 128 -0.52 -1.47 10.39
C SER A 128 0.97 -1.60 10.72
N TYR A 129 1.41 -0.98 11.82
CA TYR A 129 2.82 -0.96 12.24
C TYR A 129 3.26 -2.29 12.91
N VAL A 130 2.32 -3.08 13.38
CA VAL A 130 2.58 -4.48 13.80
C VAL A 130 2.95 -5.36 12.61
N ARG A 131 2.45 -5.02 11.40
CA ARG A 131 2.75 -5.72 10.15
C ARG A 131 4.11 -5.33 9.57
N LEU A 132 4.44 -4.02 9.53
CA LEU A 132 5.66 -3.51 8.88
C LEU A 132 6.93 -4.12 9.47
N GLY A 133 7.89 -4.47 8.60
CA GLY A 133 9.15 -5.10 8.99
C GLY A 133 9.04 -6.58 9.41
N LYS A 134 7.89 -7.22 9.25
CA LYS A 134 7.68 -8.62 9.61
C LYS A 134 7.05 -9.40 8.44
N GLN A 135 7.42 -10.68 8.32
CA GLN A 135 6.75 -11.67 7.45
C GLN A 135 6.35 -11.10 6.07
N GLN A 136 7.35 -10.73 5.26
CA GLN A 136 7.21 -10.21 3.89
C GLN A 136 6.69 -8.77 3.76
N ALA A 137 6.46 -8.03 4.85
CA ALA A 137 6.18 -6.61 4.79
C ALA A 137 7.48 -5.80 4.92
N PRO A 138 7.72 -4.80 4.06
CA PRO A 138 8.95 -4.01 4.08
C PRO A 138 8.98 -3.03 5.26
N ALA A 139 10.20 -2.66 5.70
CA ALA A 139 10.42 -1.59 6.66
C ALA A 139 11.42 -0.53 6.16
N TYR A 140 12.31 -0.89 5.24
CA TYR A 140 13.38 -0.03 4.74
C TYR A 140 12.95 0.71 3.47
N VAL A 141 13.30 1.99 3.37
CA VAL A 141 13.01 2.82 2.20
C VAL A 141 14.01 2.52 1.08
N THR A 142 13.78 1.42 0.40
CA THR A 142 14.66 0.84 -0.62
C THR A 142 13.89 0.30 -1.81
N TRP A 143 14.61 0.05 -2.90
CA TRP A 143 14.03 -0.59 -4.07
C TRP A 143 14.97 -1.63 -4.68
N SER A 144 14.43 -2.55 -5.46
CA SER A 144 15.22 -3.40 -6.36
C SER A 144 14.37 -4.05 -7.46
N HIS A 145 15.07 -4.71 -8.39
CA HIS A 145 14.44 -5.60 -9.34
C HIS A 145 14.09 -6.93 -8.66
N GLN A 146 12.84 -7.39 -8.83
CA GLN A 146 12.34 -8.73 -8.48
C GLN A 146 12.38 -9.13 -6.99
N ASN A 147 13.08 -8.41 -6.12
CA ASN A 147 13.24 -8.77 -4.70
C ASN A 147 12.02 -8.32 -3.87
N ARG A 148 11.33 -9.28 -3.26
CA ARG A 148 10.09 -9.04 -2.48
C ARG A 148 10.33 -8.46 -1.08
N SER A 149 11.56 -8.38 -0.60
CA SER A 149 11.86 -7.77 0.70
C SER A 149 11.99 -6.25 0.67
N GLN A 150 11.99 -5.66 -0.52
CA GLN A 150 12.14 -4.23 -0.73
C GLN A 150 10.80 -3.49 -0.64
N LEU A 151 10.84 -2.19 -0.33
CA LEU A 151 9.66 -1.33 -0.30
C LEU A 151 9.07 -1.16 -1.71
N VAL A 152 9.92 -0.85 -2.66
CA VAL A 152 9.55 -0.79 -4.07
C VAL A 152 10.22 -1.95 -4.81
N ARG A 153 9.42 -2.70 -5.53
CA ARG A 153 9.86 -3.77 -6.42
C ARG A 153 9.52 -3.41 -7.86
N ILE A 154 10.48 -3.59 -8.77
CA ILE A 154 10.22 -3.53 -10.22
C ILE A 154 10.13 -4.97 -10.71
N PRO A 155 8.91 -5.50 -11.00
CA PRO A 155 8.72 -6.87 -11.44
C PRO A 155 9.36 -7.12 -12.82
N ALA A 156 9.71 -8.38 -13.10
CA ALA A 156 10.11 -8.81 -14.43
C ALA A 156 8.88 -8.82 -15.36
N ALA A 157 8.59 -7.68 -15.96
CA ALA A 157 7.52 -7.52 -16.93
C ALA A 157 8.07 -6.87 -18.20
N GLN A 158 7.38 -7.07 -19.34
CA GLN A 158 7.80 -6.55 -20.64
C GLN A 158 6.71 -5.66 -21.24
N GLY A 159 7.11 -4.74 -22.13
CA GLY A 159 6.19 -3.89 -22.86
C GLY A 159 5.29 -3.06 -21.95
N GLU A 160 4.02 -3.03 -22.28
CA GLU A 160 3.00 -2.25 -21.55
C GLU A 160 2.76 -2.69 -20.10
N TYR A 161 3.17 -3.92 -19.73
CA TYR A 161 3.03 -4.44 -18.36
C TYR A 161 4.17 -4.04 -17.42
N ARG A 162 5.14 -3.25 -17.89
CA ARG A 162 6.20 -2.73 -17.02
C ARG A 162 5.62 -1.74 -16.02
N ARG A 163 6.04 -1.89 -14.74
CA ARG A 163 5.49 -1.14 -13.62
C ARG A 163 6.41 -1.19 -12.41
N MET A 164 6.16 -0.35 -11.46
CA MET A 164 6.65 -0.51 -10.10
C MET A 164 5.56 -1.09 -9.19
N GLU A 165 5.95 -1.76 -8.14
CA GLU A 165 5.07 -2.27 -7.07
C GLU A 165 5.48 -1.66 -5.73
N LEU A 166 4.60 -0.87 -5.12
CA LEU A 166 4.79 -0.39 -3.75
C LEU A 166 4.18 -1.41 -2.77
N ARG A 167 4.96 -1.85 -1.78
CA ARG A 167 4.62 -3.03 -0.96
C ARG A 167 4.26 -2.73 0.49
N SER A 168 4.47 -1.48 0.97
CA SER A 168 4.13 -1.10 2.34
C SER A 168 2.64 -0.93 2.61
N PRO A 169 1.79 -0.42 1.68
CA PRO A 169 0.40 -0.17 1.98
C PRO A 169 -0.33 -1.42 2.47
N ASP A 170 -1.36 -1.20 3.26
CA ASP A 170 -2.27 -2.26 3.69
C ASP A 170 -3.73 -1.94 3.33
N PRO A 171 -4.60 -2.95 3.33
CA PRO A 171 -5.95 -2.79 2.83
C PRO A 171 -6.87 -1.91 3.70
N SER A 172 -6.41 -1.45 4.87
CA SER A 172 -7.18 -0.49 5.69
C SER A 172 -7.12 0.95 5.18
N CYS A 173 -6.19 1.26 4.25
CA CYS A 173 -6.07 2.60 3.70
C CYS A 173 -7.31 3.02 2.88
N ASN A 174 -7.52 4.32 2.82
CA ASN A 174 -8.46 4.92 1.87
C ASN A 174 -7.76 5.04 0.51
N PRO A 175 -8.24 4.35 -0.55
CA PRO A 175 -7.54 4.33 -1.83
C PRO A 175 -7.46 5.72 -2.49
N TYR A 176 -8.46 6.58 -2.31
CA TYR A 176 -8.44 7.93 -2.90
C TYR A 176 -7.31 8.77 -2.30
N HIS A 177 -7.12 8.74 -0.98
CA HIS A 177 -6.01 9.44 -0.33
C HIS A 177 -4.66 8.82 -0.71
N ALA A 178 -4.58 7.48 -0.66
CA ALA A 178 -3.35 6.76 -0.97
C ALA A 178 -2.88 7.03 -2.40
N PHE A 179 -3.76 6.88 -3.39
CA PHE A 179 -3.40 7.05 -4.80
C PHE A 179 -3.10 8.52 -5.13
N SER A 180 -3.88 9.48 -4.61
CA SER A 180 -3.58 10.91 -4.81
C SER A 180 -2.20 11.28 -4.30
N LEU A 181 -1.84 10.84 -3.09
CA LEU A 181 -0.53 11.13 -2.49
C LEU A 181 0.61 10.41 -3.21
N LEU A 182 0.41 9.15 -3.63
CA LEU A 182 1.42 8.40 -4.38
C LEU A 182 1.69 9.01 -5.76
N LEU A 183 0.64 9.37 -6.49
CA LEU A 183 0.78 10.03 -7.78
C LEU A 183 1.50 11.38 -7.65
N ALA A 184 1.10 12.19 -6.67
CA ALA A 184 1.75 13.49 -6.44
C ALA A 184 3.23 13.33 -6.01
N ALA A 185 3.54 12.35 -5.17
CA ALA A 185 4.91 12.06 -4.76
C ALA A 185 5.79 11.66 -5.96
N GLY A 186 5.28 10.77 -6.81
CA GLY A 186 6.00 10.36 -8.00
C GLY A 186 6.16 11.48 -9.03
N LEU A 187 5.13 12.29 -9.25
CA LEU A 187 5.18 13.45 -10.15
C LEU A 187 6.14 14.52 -9.65
N ASP A 188 6.22 14.78 -8.34
CA ASP A 188 7.24 15.66 -7.76
C ASP A 188 8.66 15.16 -8.10
N GLY A 189 8.85 13.85 -8.11
CA GLY A 189 10.12 13.24 -8.54
C GLY A 189 10.47 13.56 -10.00
N ILE A 190 9.49 13.47 -10.90
CA ILE A 190 9.66 13.83 -12.33
C ILE A 190 9.93 15.34 -12.47
N ASP A 191 9.10 16.19 -11.84
CA ASP A 191 9.23 17.65 -11.93
C ASP A 191 10.60 18.16 -11.43
N ARG A 192 11.17 17.47 -10.46
CA ARG A 192 12.51 17.77 -9.89
C ARG A 192 13.63 17.00 -10.56
N ALA A 193 13.34 16.16 -11.54
CA ALA A 193 14.30 15.28 -12.21
C ALA A 193 15.19 14.51 -11.22
N LEU A 194 14.55 13.88 -10.21
CA LEU A 194 15.28 13.14 -9.18
C LEU A 194 15.96 11.91 -9.78
N SER A 195 17.23 11.71 -9.41
CA SER A 195 17.97 10.51 -9.79
C SER A 195 17.61 9.37 -8.84
N LEU A 196 17.25 8.23 -9.39
CA LEU A 196 16.93 7.06 -8.59
C LEU A 196 18.16 6.57 -7.83
N ARG A 197 18.01 6.38 -6.51
CA ARG A 197 19.07 5.82 -5.65
C ARG A 197 19.48 4.42 -6.10
N PRO A 198 20.70 3.93 -5.78
CA PRO A 198 21.12 2.58 -6.15
C PRO A 198 20.19 1.50 -5.64
N PRO A 199 19.92 0.42 -6.43
CA PRO A 199 19.08 -0.70 -6.00
C PRO A 199 19.76 -1.50 -4.88
N MET A 200 18.95 -2.03 -3.96
CA MET A 200 19.43 -2.90 -2.89
C MET A 200 19.00 -4.34 -3.15
N ASN A 201 19.93 -5.20 -3.55
CA ASN A 201 19.66 -6.57 -3.97
C ASN A 201 19.81 -7.62 -2.84
N VAL A 202 19.89 -7.18 -1.57
CA VAL A 202 19.97 -8.07 -0.41
C VAL A 202 18.60 -8.42 0.12
N ASN A 203 18.47 -9.59 0.75
CA ASN A 203 17.23 -9.98 1.42
C ASN A 203 17.15 -9.27 2.79
N LEU A 204 16.30 -8.24 2.89
CA LEU A 204 16.15 -7.41 4.08
C LEU A 204 15.44 -8.10 5.25
N TYR A 205 14.87 -9.28 5.04
CA TYR A 205 14.37 -10.10 6.15
C TYR A 205 15.49 -10.85 6.90
N LEU A 206 16.62 -11.07 6.22
CA LEU A 206 17.78 -11.76 6.78
C LEU A 206 18.92 -10.81 7.14
N GLN A 207 19.02 -9.68 6.47
CA GLN A 207 20.09 -8.69 6.64
C GLN A 207 19.47 -7.35 7.04
N ARG A 208 20.03 -6.73 8.08
CA ARG A 208 19.61 -5.41 8.57
C ARG A 208 20.68 -4.37 8.24
N PRO A 209 20.56 -3.63 7.14
CA PRO A 209 21.49 -2.55 6.82
C PRO A 209 21.43 -1.45 7.89
N VAL A 210 22.58 -0.86 8.21
CA VAL A 210 22.70 0.11 9.32
C VAL A 210 22.36 1.53 8.86
N ASP A 211 22.71 1.90 7.63
CA ASP A 211 22.63 3.27 7.11
C ASP A 211 21.49 3.44 6.09
N VAL A 212 20.36 2.76 6.31
CA VAL A 212 19.19 2.81 5.43
C VAL A 212 18.00 3.36 6.17
N GLU A 213 17.34 4.32 5.55
CA GLU A 213 16.16 4.96 6.09
C GLU A 213 15.03 3.94 6.31
N LEU A 214 14.33 4.06 7.44
CA LEU A 214 13.21 3.21 7.81
C LEU A 214 11.88 3.94 7.66
N LEU A 215 10.83 3.21 7.34
CA LEU A 215 9.46 3.68 7.53
C LEU A 215 9.21 3.98 9.01
N PRO A 216 8.25 4.85 9.36
CA PRO A 216 7.79 5.00 10.73
C PRO A 216 7.42 3.63 11.33
N ASP A 217 7.72 3.41 12.59
CA ASP A 217 7.43 2.16 13.29
C ASP A 217 6.19 2.23 14.19
N THR A 218 5.58 3.42 14.31
CA THR A 218 4.32 3.64 15.01
C THR A 218 3.41 4.62 14.25
N LEU A 219 2.10 4.51 14.50
CA LEU A 219 1.13 5.46 13.98
C LEU A 219 1.45 6.89 14.41
N GLY A 220 1.85 7.10 15.67
CA GLY A 220 2.21 8.41 16.17
C GLY A 220 3.35 9.07 15.41
N GLN A 221 4.42 8.33 15.10
CA GLN A 221 5.52 8.83 14.26
C GLN A 221 5.06 9.17 12.83
N ALA A 222 4.26 8.31 12.22
CA ALA A 222 3.74 8.54 10.88
C ALA A 222 2.84 9.79 10.82
N LEU A 223 2.00 9.99 11.82
CA LEU A 223 1.15 11.18 11.94
C LEU A 223 1.96 12.45 12.10
N ALA A 224 3.04 12.43 12.90
CA ALA A 224 3.93 13.58 13.07
C ALA A 224 4.60 13.97 11.74
N LEU A 225 5.08 12.99 10.95
CA LEU A 225 5.64 13.21 9.62
C LEU A 225 4.59 13.76 8.64
N ALA A 226 3.40 13.16 8.62
CA ALA A 226 2.31 13.60 7.76
C ALA A 226 1.86 15.05 8.06
N ARG A 227 1.77 15.42 9.34
CA ARG A 227 1.42 16.77 9.77
C ARG A 227 2.47 17.81 9.37
N ALA A 228 3.75 17.44 9.36
CA ALA A 228 4.84 18.30 8.90
C ALA A 228 4.90 18.43 7.36
N SER A 229 4.37 17.44 6.64
CA SER A 229 4.50 17.33 5.18
C SER A 229 3.89 18.49 4.41
N THR A 230 4.68 19.05 3.52
CA THR A 230 4.21 20.03 2.53
C THR A 230 3.41 19.35 1.43
N LEU A 231 3.83 18.15 1.00
CA LEU A 231 3.13 17.36 -0.01
C LEU A 231 1.68 17.07 0.42
N VAL A 232 1.50 16.56 1.63
CA VAL A 232 0.15 16.25 2.17
C VAL A 232 -0.74 17.51 2.18
N LYS A 233 -0.20 18.64 2.63
CA LYS A 233 -0.92 19.92 2.70
C LYS A 233 -1.29 20.49 1.32
N THR A 234 -0.50 20.19 0.30
CA THR A 234 -0.72 20.68 -1.06
C THR A 234 -1.70 19.78 -1.81
N VAL A 235 -1.63 18.47 -1.62
CA VAL A 235 -2.39 17.48 -2.39
C VAL A 235 -3.79 17.28 -1.83
N LEU A 236 -3.91 17.15 -0.51
CA LEU A 236 -5.22 16.90 0.10
C LEU A 236 -5.92 18.22 0.50
N PRO A 237 -7.24 18.33 0.29
CA PRO A 237 -8.00 19.46 0.83
C PRO A 237 -7.77 19.60 2.33
N ALA A 238 -7.49 20.83 2.78
CA ALA A 238 -7.09 21.09 4.18
C ALA A 238 -8.08 20.52 5.21
N CYS A 239 -9.38 20.64 4.96
CA CYS A 239 -10.40 20.06 5.85
C CYS A 239 -10.34 18.53 5.92
N THR A 240 -10.04 17.86 4.80
CA THR A 240 -9.93 16.39 4.73
C THR A 240 -8.68 15.92 5.47
N ALA A 241 -7.53 16.53 5.19
CA ALA A 241 -6.27 16.19 5.84
C ALA A 241 -6.36 16.39 7.36
N GLU A 242 -6.88 17.55 7.80
CA GLU A 242 -7.00 17.86 9.23
C GLU A 242 -7.97 16.94 9.95
N LYS A 243 -9.12 16.63 9.34
CA LYS A 243 -10.08 15.69 9.93
C LYS A 243 -9.47 14.30 10.10
N PHE A 244 -8.77 13.79 9.06
CA PHE A 244 -8.09 12.50 9.11
C PHE A 244 -7.02 12.49 10.20
N LEU A 245 -6.09 13.44 10.18
CA LEU A 245 -4.97 13.49 11.14
C LEU A 245 -5.49 13.56 12.58
N ARG A 246 -6.44 14.45 12.87
CA ARG A 246 -7.03 14.59 14.21
C ARG A 246 -7.72 13.31 14.68
N GLN A 247 -8.48 12.64 13.80
CA GLN A 247 -9.13 11.38 14.15
C GLN A 247 -8.11 10.29 14.48
N LYS A 248 -7.04 10.19 13.67
CA LYS A 248 -5.98 9.19 13.88
C LYS A 248 -5.09 9.50 15.10
N GLU A 249 -4.88 10.77 15.42
CA GLU A 249 -4.22 11.18 16.67
C GLU A 249 -5.03 10.76 17.90
N GLN A 250 -6.35 10.95 17.89
CA GLN A 250 -7.24 10.48 18.97
C GLN A 250 -7.21 8.96 19.12
N GLU A 251 -7.25 8.24 18.00
CA GLU A 251 -7.15 6.77 17.97
C GLU A 251 -5.80 6.29 18.51
N ASN A 252 -4.70 6.95 18.13
CA ASN A 252 -3.37 6.63 18.66
C ASN A 252 -3.27 6.88 20.17
N VAL A 253 -3.83 7.98 20.68
CA VAL A 253 -3.87 8.25 22.13
C VAL A 253 -4.66 7.17 22.85
N ALA A 254 -5.83 6.77 22.35
CA ALA A 254 -6.64 5.72 22.96
C ALA A 254 -5.88 4.38 23.00
N TYR A 255 -5.18 4.04 21.91
CA TYR A 255 -4.33 2.86 21.84
C TYR A 255 -3.18 2.90 22.86
N GLU A 256 -2.48 4.05 22.97
CA GLU A 256 -1.37 4.18 23.94
C GLU A 256 -1.83 4.07 25.39
N MET A 257 -3.07 4.45 25.68
CA MET A 257 -3.69 4.33 27.01
C MET A 257 -4.28 2.94 27.29
N ALA A 258 -4.42 2.10 26.28
CA ALA A 258 -4.99 0.76 26.43
C ALA A 258 -4.06 -0.16 27.24
N GLY A 259 -4.60 -0.83 28.25
CA GLY A 259 -3.88 -1.78 29.08
C GLY A 259 -3.46 -3.05 28.33
N ASP A 260 -4.32 -3.50 27.40
CA ASP A 260 -4.03 -4.60 26.45
C ASP A 260 -4.15 -4.07 25.01
N LYS A 261 -3.02 -3.79 24.39
CA LYS A 261 -2.95 -3.25 23.04
C LYS A 261 -3.47 -4.22 21.97
N THR A 262 -3.27 -5.51 22.19
CA THR A 262 -3.75 -6.54 21.25
C THR A 262 -5.27 -6.64 21.30
N ALA A 263 -5.85 -6.66 22.51
CA ALA A 263 -7.31 -6.66 22.65
C ALA A 263 -7.93 -5.40 22.06
N TYR A 264 -7.35 -4.21 22.32
CA TYR A 264 -7.79 -2.95 21.71
C TYR A 264 -7.85 -3.03 20.20
N GLU A 265 -6.78 -3.51 19.56
CA GLU A 265 -6.73 -3.63 18.09
C GLU A 265 -7.77 -4.63 17.55
N GLN A 266 -7.94 -5.76 18.23
CA GLN A 266 -8.93 -6.77 17.82
C GLN A 266 -10.36 -6.24 17.94
N GLU A 267 -10.70 -5.59 19.03
CA GLU A 267 -12.04 -5.06 19.28
C GLU A 267 -12.36 -3.87 18.37
N THR A 268 -11.37 -3.01 18.09
CA THR A 268 -11.55 -1.79 17.31
C THR A 268 -11.52 -2.05 15.82
N TYR A 269 -10.57 -2.86 15.34
CA TYR A 269 -10.30 -2.95 13.89
C TYR A 269 -10.87 -4.21 13.24
N PHE A 270 -10.83 -5.36 13.92
CA PHE A 270 -11.27 -6.60 13.29
C PHE A 270 -12.72 -6.53 12.74
N PRO A 271 -13.70 -5.98 13.46
CA PRO A 271 -15.07 -5.89 12.95
C PRO A 271 -15.29 -4.75 11.94
N THR A 272 -14.44 -3.74 11.93
CA THR A 272 -14.70 -2.50 11.16
C THR A 272 -13.96 -2.42 9.83
N VAL A 273 -12.82 -3.07 9.71
CA VAL A 273 -11.94 -2.96 8.53
C VAL A 273 -12.13 -4.12 7.55
#